data_b178d4b18dce5506006b1512e5158aeb
#
_entry.id   b178d4b18dce5506006b1512e5158aeb
#
_cell.length_a   1.000
_cell.length_b   1.000
_cell.length_c   1.000
_cell.angle_alpha   90.00
_cell.angle_beta   90.00
_cell.angle_gamma   90.00
#
_symmetry.space_group_name_H-M   'P 1'
#
loop_
_entity.id
_entity.type
_entity.pdbx_description
1 polymer ?
#
loop_
_entity_poly.entity_id
_entity_poly.type
_entity_poly.pdbx_seq_one_letter_code
_entity_poly.pdbx_strand_id
1 'polypeptide(L)'
;VHLGCGQGELTAALQPNSRYQVHGLDRDMAKVKLARQRIRAQGKYGEVAVDQLRGKELPYTDNLVNLVIVEESQEITADEIMRVLVPLGVAYVKEGDQWIKKVKPRSKELDEWTHYLYDSSGNAVGHDSVVGPPRHLQWVGSPRWSRHHDRMASMSALVASGGKIFYIMDEGSRISIQLPPRWTLICRDAFNGVILWKHPITDWQNHLWPLKSGPTQLTRRLVVTTDRVYVTLGLHAPLTELDAVTGKVLQTYEGTKTTEEIITQNGTHYLLVNDGETEVAR
;
A
#
# COMPACT_ATOMS: atom_id res chain seq x y z
N VAL A 1 13.10 -10.53 0.88
CA VAL A 1 14.32 -11.03 0.18
C VAL A 1 15.06 -11.97 1.10
N HIS A 2 15.61 -13.06 0.56
CA HIS A 2 16.39 -14.04 1.30
C HIS A 2 17.76 -14.19 0.65
N LEU A 3 18.81 -13.78 1.34
CA LEU A 3 20.22 -13.90 0.90
C LEU A 3 20.86 -15.17 1.44
N GLY A 4 21.61 -15.89 0.59
CA GLY A 4 22.13 -17.21 0.89
C GLY A 4 21.02 -18.24 0.95
N CYS A 5 20.10 -18.19 -0.03
CA CYS A 5 18.86 -18.95 0.00
C CYS A 5 19.04 -20.49 -0.12
N GLY A 6 20.25 -20.96 -0.39
CA GLY A 6 20.56 -22.37 -0.44
C GLY A 6 19.62 -23.14 -1.38
N GLN A 7 19.03 -24.21 -0.87
CA GLN A 7 18.07 -25.02 -1.64
C GLN A 7 16.62 -24.51 -1.56
N GLY A 8 16.38 -23.31 -1.00
CA GLY A 8 15.10 -22.60 -1.05
C GLY A 8 14.05 -23.05 -0.03
N GLU A 9 14.40 -23.79 1.01
CA GLU A 9 13.44 -24.25 2.03
C GLU A 9 12.85 -23.07 2.78
N LEU A 10 13.70 -22.25 3.41
CA LEU A 10 13.26 -21.05 4.12
C LEU A 10 12.63 -20.06 3.16
N THR A 11 13.18 -19.90 1.93
CA THR A 11 12.61 -19.01 0.91
C THR A 11 11.14 -19.33 0.64
N ALA A 12 10.80 -20.61 0.48
CA ALA A 12 9.42 -21.04 0.26
C ALA A 12 8.53 -20.86 1.50
N ALA A 13 9.08 -21.03 2.71
CA ALA A 13 8.38 -20.86 3.97
C ALA A 13 8.09 -19.39 4.30
N LEU A 14 8.89 -18.45 3.80
CA LEU A 14 8.69 -17.01 3.97
C LEU A 14 7.44 -16.45 3.25
N GLN A 15 6.76 -17.26 2.44
CA GLN A 15 5.49 -16.90 1.80
C GLN A 15 4.31 -17.60 2.52
N PRO A 16 3.72 -16.99 3.54
CA PRO A 16 2.56 -17.57 4.25
C PRO A 16 1.24 -17.46 3.46
N ASN A 17 1.14 -16.52 2.54
CA ASN A 17 -0.04 -16.30 1.68
C ASN A 17 0.33 -15.46 0.45
N SER A 18 -0.60 -15.27 -0.48
CA SER A 18 -0.43 -14.56 -1.77
C SER A 18 -0.12 -13.07 -1.67
N ARG A 19 -0.19 -12.45 -0.48
CA ARG A 19 0.23 -11.05 -0.27
C ARG A 19 1.75 -10.90 -0.14
N TYR A 20 2.49 -12.01 -0.02
CA TYR A 20 3.94 -11.98 0.11
C TYR A 20 4.59 -12.37 -1.21
N GLN A 21 5.47 -11.51 -1.69
CA GLN A 21 6.39 -11.82 -2.78
C GLN A 21 7.76 -12.07 -2.19
N VAL A 22 8.34 -13.23 -2.47
CA VAL A 22 9.60 -13.64 -1.89
C VAL A 22 10.63 -13.89 -3.00
N HIS A 23 11.79 -13.26 -2.85
CA HIS A 23 12.90 -13.45 -3.78
C HIS A 23 14.12 -13.96 -3.03
N GLY A 24 14.52 -15.18 -3.35
CA GLY A 24 15.76 -15.79 -2.87
C GLY A 24 16.94 -15.47 -3.79
N LEU A 25 18.10 -15.20 -3.21
CA LEU A 25 19.34 -14.92 -3.93
C LEU A 25 20.47 -15.81 -3.40
N ASP A 26 21.20 -16.46 -4.31
CA ASP A 26 22.40 -17.22 -3.97
C ASP A 26 23.43 -17.09 -5.10
N ARG A 27 24.73 -17.10 -4.77
CA ARG A 27 25.80 -17.05 -5.77
C ARG A 27 25.97 -18.38 -6.50
N ASP A 28 25.67 -19.48 -5.82
CA ASP A 28 25.81 -20.84 -6.38
C ASP A 28 24.63 -21.18 -7.29
N MET A 29 24.90 -21.24 -8.58
CA MET A 29 23.88 -21.61 -9.58
C MET A 29 23.32 -23.03 -9.37
N ALA A 30 24.05 -23.95 -8.78
CA ALA A 30 23.57 -25.30 -8.49
C ALA A 30 22.48 -25.23 -7.39
N LYS A 31 22.73 -24.46 -6.32
CA LYS A 31 21.74 -24.18 -5.27
C LYS A 31 20.49 -23.49 -5.85
N VAL A 32 20.66 -22.46 -6.69
CA VAL A 32 19.56 -21.76 -7.38
C VAL A 32 18.69 -22.72 -8.19
N LYS A 33 19.29 -23.64 -8.96
CA LYS A 33 18.52 -24.63 -9.74
C LYS A 33 17.70 -25.56 -8.85
N LEU A 34 18.28 -26.06 -7.77
CA LEU A 34 17.58 -26.92 -6.80
C LEU A 34 16.43 -26.17 -6.10
N ALA A 35 16.68 -24.94 -5.67
CA ALA A 35 15.66 -24.07 -5.07
C ALA A 35 14.48 -23.84 -6.02
N ARG A 36 14.75 -23.53 -7.30
CA ARG A 36 13.70 -23.36 -8.32
C ARG A 36 12.88 -24.63 -8.52
N GLN A 37 13.52 -25.82 -8.57
CA GLN A 37 12.82 -27.09 -8.68
C GLN A 37 11.89 -27.33 -7.48
N ARG A 38 12.40 -27.13 -6.26
CA ARG A 38 11.62 -27.29 -5.02
C ARG A 38 10.41 -26.36 -4.96
N ILE A 39 10.60 -25.07 -5.26
CA ILE A 39 9.54 -24.06 -5.24
C ILE A 39 8.46 -24.36 -6.28
N ARG A 40 8.87 -24.83 -7.48
CA ARG A 40 7.94 -25.28 -8.53
C ARG A 40 7.13 -26.51 -8.09
N ALA A 41 7.79 -27.49 -7.46
CA ALA A 41 7.11 -28.68 -6.95
C ALA A 41 6.05 -28.36 -5.88
N GLN A 42 6.22 -27.24 -5.15
CA GLN A 42 5.24 -26.71 -4.18
C GLN A 42 4.16 -25.83 -4.80
N GLY A 43 4.17 -25.59 -6.11
CA GLY A 43 3.22 -24.71 -6.80
C GLY A 43 3.35 -23.22 -6.46
N LYS A 44 4.47 -22.78 -5.85
CA LYS A 44 4.68 -21.41 -5.39
C LYS A 44 5.48 -20.53 -6.36
N TYR A 45 6.01 -21.11 -7.46
CA TYR A 45 6.88 -20.38 -8.37
C TYR A 45 6.12 -19.25 -9.08
N GLY A 46 6.69 -18.05 -9.04
CA GLY A 46 6.08 -16.81 -9.52
C GLY A 46 5.97 -15.82 -8.36
N GLU A 47 5.24 -16.15 -7.32
CA GLU A 47 5.19 -15.34 -6.07
C GLU A 47 6.45 -15.56 -5.22
N VAL A 48 7.04 -16.75 -5.31
CA VAL A 48 8.37 -17.09 -4.77
C VAL A 48 9.30 -17.36 -5.93
N ALA A 49 10.31 -16.53 -6.10
CA ALA A 49 11.33 -16.67 -7.14
C ALA A 49 12.73 -16.83 -6.52
N VAL A 50 13.66 -17.41 -7.29
CA VAL A 50 15.07 -17.51 -6.88
C VAL A 50 15.96 -17.18 -8.07
N ASP A 51 16.94 -16.31 -7.85
CA ASP A 51 17.91 -15.92 -8.87
C ASP A 51 19.35 -15.98 -8.38
N GLN A 52 20.27 -16.03 -9.34
CA GLN A 52 21.68 -15.98 -9.04
C GLN A 52 22.10 -14.56 -8.68
N LEU A 53 22.67 -14.38 -7.49
CA LEU A 53 23.27 -13.13 -7.08
C LEU A 53 24.58 -12.90 -7.85
N ARG A 54 24.68 -11.77 -8.55
CA ARG A 54 25.86 -11.35 -9.29
C ARG A 54 26.34 -10.00 -8.76
N GLY A 55 27.65 -9.85 -8.59
CA GLY A 55 28.21 -8.59 -8.07
C GLY A 55 28.02 -8.40 -6.56
N LYS A 56 28.15 -7.18 -6.10
CA LYS A 56 28.07 -6.77 -4.69
C LYS A 56 26.87 -5.88 -4.36
N GLU A 57 26.02 -5.65 -5.35
CA GLU A 57 24.79 -4.88 -5.21
C GLU A 57 23.56 -5.79 -5.35
N LEU A 58 22.53 -5.49 -4.61
CA LEU A 58 21.24 -6.17 -4.69
C LEU A 58 20.43 -5.63 -5.89
N PRO A 59 19.74 -6.49 -6.65
CA PRO A 59 19.02 -6.09 -7.86
C PRO A 59 17.70 -5.35 -7.56
N TYR A 60 17.73 -4.42 -6.61
CA TYR A 60 16.56 -3.65 -6.19
C TYR A 60 16.89 -2.16 -6.14
N THR A 61 15.88 -1.34 -6.39
CA THR A 61 15.97 0.10 -6.13
C THR A 61 16.00 0.37 -4.62
N ASP A 62 16.35 1.59 -4.25
CA ASP A 62 16.31 2.04 -2.86
C ASP A 62 14.88 1.93 -2.31
N ASN A 63 14.76 1.59 -1.03
CA ASN A 63 13.49 1.59 -0.31
C ASN A 63 12.39 0.69 -0.94
N LEU A 64 12.73 -0.50 -1.43
CA LEU A 64 11.75 -1.40 -2.07
C LEU A 64 11.36 -2.59 -1.18
N VAL A 65 12.24 -3.06 -0.31
CA VAL A 65 12.14 -4.35 0.37
C VAL A 65 11.69 -4.18 1.82
N ASN A 66 10.61 -4.87 2.23
CA ASN A 66 10.13 -4.81 3.61
C ASN A 66 10.95 -5.66 4.58
N LEU A 67 11.45 -6.82 4.10
CA LEU A 67 12.17 -7.79 4.92
C LEU A 67 13.35 -8.38 4.16
N VAL A 68 14.53 -8.34 4.76
CA VAL A 68 15.72 -9.05 4.30
C VAL A 68 16.11 -10.09 5.33
N ILE A 69 16.19 -11.36 4.93
CA ILE A 69 16.76 -12.45 5.73
C ILE A 69 18.13 -12.77 5.15
N VAL A 70 19.14 -12.82 5.98
CA VAL A 70 20.53 -13.09 5.59
C VAL A 70 21.03 -14.33 6.33
N GLU A 71 21.00 -15.49 5.68
CA GLU A 71 21.61 -16.72 6.21
C GLU A 71 23.13 -16.72 5.98
N GLU A 72 23.54 -16.29 4.77
CA GLU A 72 24.93 -16.06 4.41
C GLU A 72 25.03 -14.70 3.74
N SER A 73 25.97 -13.86 4.15
CA SER A 73 26.11 -12.46 3.71
C SER A 73 26.33 -12.32 2.19
N GLN A 74 26.88 -13.36 1.56
CA GLN A 74 27.15 -13.36 0.10
C GLN A 74 27.98 -12.15 -0.35
N GLU A 75 28.83 -11.60 0.55
CA GLU A 75 29.63 -10.37 0.35
C GLU A 75 28.76 -9.08 0.18
N ILE A 76 27.50 -9.11 0.55
CA ILE A 76 26.64 -7.92 0.57
C ILE A 76 26.88 -7.15 1.87
N THR A 77 27.11 -5.85 1.74
CA THR A 77 27.37 -4.98 2.89
C THR A 77 26.10 -4.64 3.66
N ALA A 78 26.28 -4.25 4.92
CA ALA A 78 25.14 -3.77 5.73
C ALA A 78 24.50 -2.51 5.12
N ASP A 79 25.28 -1.61 4.55
CA ASP A 79 24.79 -0.40 3.89
C ASP A 79 23.91 -0.72 2.68
N GLU A 80 24.29 -1.74 1.90
CA GLU A 80 23.51 -2.20 0.75
C GLU A 80 22.18 -2.81 1.19
N ILE A 81 22.17 -3.59 2.28
CA ILE A 81 20.93 -4.10 2.87
C ILE A 81 20.05 -2.93 3.34
N MET A 82 20.62 -1.93 4.00
CA MET A 82 19.89 -0.75 4.43
C MET A 82 19.40 0.10 3.25
N ARG A 83 20.14 0.18 2.14
CA ARG A 83 19.72 0.90 0.94
C ARG A 83 18.39 0.35 0.40
N VAL A 84 18.29 -0.97 0.25
CA VAL A 84 17.12 -1.61 -0.35
C VAL A 84 15.92 -1.72 0.59
N LEU A 85 16.12 -1.70 1.92
CA LEU A 85 15.02 -1.74 2.88
C LEU A 85 14.15 -0.47 2.80
N VAL A 86 12.84 -0.64 2.90
CA VAL A 86 11.90 0.48 3.12
C VAL A 86 12.16 1.12 4.49
N PRO A 87 11.80 2.38 4.74
CA PRO A 87 11.77 2.92 6.08
C PRO A 87 10.97 2.03 7.03
N LEU A 88 11.51 1.74 8.21
CA LEU A 88 11.01 0.75 9.18
C LEU A 88 11.07 -0.71 8.70
N GLY A 89 11.63 -0.98 7.52
CA GLY A 89 11.91 -2.32 7.05
C GLY A 89 12.94 -3.03 7.92
N VAL A 90 12.89 -4.35 7.93
CA VAL A 90 13.64 -5.18 8.88
C VAL A 90 14.63 -6.08 8.13
N ALA A 91 15.86 -6.16 8.64
CA ALA A 91 16.79 -7.22 8.31
C ALA A 91 16.97 -8.16 9.50
N TYR A 92 16.94 -9.46 9.25
CA TYR A 92 17.46 -10.48 10.16
C TYR A 92 18.75 -11.05 9.58
N VAL A 93 19.84 -10.86 10.28
CA VAL A 93 21.18 -11.31 9.86
C VAL A 93 21.64 -12.41 10.80
N LYS A 94 22.00 -13.56 10.25
CA LYS A 94 22.54 -14.66 11.01
C LYS A 94 24.03 -14.42 11.30
N GLU A 95 24.38 -14.36 12.59
CA GLU A 95 25.75 -14.26 13.07
C GLU A 95 26.03 -15.44 14.00
N GLY A 96 26.79 -16.42 13.50
CA GLY A 96 26.93 -17.72 14.18
C GLY A 96 25.57 -18.43 14.30
N ASP A 97 25.16 -18.76 15.53
CA ASP A 97 23.87 -19.42 15.80
C ASP A 97 22.76 -18.41 16.19
N GLN A 98 23.03 -17.12 16.14
CA GLN A 98 22.06 -16.09 16.54
C GLN A 98 21.56 -15.29 15.34
N TRP A 99 20.30 -14.83 15.46
CA TRP A 99 19.68 -13.91 14.52
C TRP A 99 19.67 -12.49 15.12
N ILE A 100 20.33 -11.57 14.42
CA ILE A 100 20.36 -10.16 14.81
C ILE A 100 19.36 -9.39 13.98
N LYS A 101 18.42 -8.73 14.67
CA LYS A 101 17.43 -7.85 14.06
C LYS A 101 18.00 -6.45 13.89
N LYS A 102 17.96 -5.93 12.67
CA LYS A 102 18.25 -4.53 12.33
C LYS A 102 17.03 -3.90 11.68
N VAL A 103 16.73 -2.65 12.03
CA VAL A 103 15.58 -1.91 11.50
C VAL A 103 16.08 -0.65 10.82
N LYS A 104 15.65 -0.40 9.57
CA LYS A 104 15.96 0.85 8.89
C LYS A 104 15.22 2.01 9.56
N PRO A 105 15.90 3.08 9.97
CA PRO A 105 15.22 4.23 10.56
C PRO A 105 14.33 4.91 9.52
N ARG A 106 13.22 5.50 9.96
CA ARG A 106 12.42 6.43 9.17
C ARG A 106 12.92 7.85 9.43
N SER A 107 13.17 8.61 8.38
CA SER A 107 13.48 10.04 8.51
C SER A 107 12.28 10.78 9.09
N LYS A 108 12.55 11.69 10.03
CA LYS A 108 11.53 12.60 10.57
C LYS A 108 11.18 13.73 9.60
N GLU A 109 11.97 13.88 8.55
CA GLU A 109 11.80 14.87 7.49
C GLU A 109 10.87 14.39 6.36
N LEU A 110 10.43 13.12 6.42
CA LEU A 110 9.41 12.57 5.52
C LEU A 110 8.03 12.97 6.03
N ASP A 111 7.27 13.59 5.15
CA ASP A 111 5.92 14.04 5.43
C ASP A 111 4.85 12.96 5.25
N GLU A 112 3.65 13.24 5.73
CA GLU A 112 2.45 12.41 5.58
C GLU A 112 1.39 13.24 4.87
N TRP A 113 0.51 12.61 4.10
CA TRP A 113 -0.62 13.26 3.44
C TRP A 113 -1.92 12.66 3.95
N THR A 114 -2.34 13.07 5.14
CA THR A 114 -3.37 12.38 5.94
C THR A 114 -4.80 12.72 5.55
N HIS A 115 -5.01 13.88 4.93
CA HIS A 115 -6.30 14.40 4.49
C HIS A 115 -6.27 14.75 3.00
N TYR A 116 -7.42 15.05 2.42
CA TYR A 116 -7.53 15.43 1.01
C TYR A 116 -6.56 16.56 0.62
N LEU A 117 -6.45 17.60 1.44
CA LEU A 117 -5.53 18.72 1.24
C LEU A 117 -4.44 18.70 2.31
N TYR A 118 -3.59 17.67 2.28
CA TYR A 118 -2.43 17.45 3.11
C TYR A 118 -2.75 17.01 4.57
N ASP A 119 -3.22 17.91 5.42
CA ASP A 119 -3.50 17.66 6.83
C ASP A 119 -4.82 18.30 7.28
N SER A 120 -5.08 18.34 8.58
CA SER A 120 -6.31 18.92 9.16
C SER A 120 -6.46 20.43 8.94
N SER A 121 -5.42 21.13 8.53
CA SER A 121 -5.49 22.56 8.21
C SER A 121 -6.12 22.84 6.86
N GLY A 122 -6.16 21.84 5.97
CA GLY A 122 -6.63 22.00 4.59
C GLY A 122 -5.69 22.84 3.71
N ASN A 123 -4.45 23.08 4.14
CA ASN A 123 -3.44 23.78 3.36
C ASN A 123 -2.64 22.74 2.54
N ALA A 124 -2.86 22.68 1.24
CA ALA A 124 -2.28 21.69 0.34
C ALA A 124 -0.76 21.88 0.09
N VAL A 125 0.00 22.15 1.14
CA VAL A 125 1.45 22.35 1.08
C VAL A 125 2.13 21.38 2.04
N GLY A 126 2.85 20.40 1.48
CA GLY A 126 3.70 19.49 2.27
C GLY A 126 4.94 20.20 2.81
N HIS A 127 5.47 19.69 3.91
CA HIS A 127 6.67 20.22 4.57
C HIS A 127 7.86 19.25 4.43
N ASP A 128 7.76 18.28 3.53
CA ASP A 128 8.82 17.32 3.24
C ASP A 128 10.08 18.04 2.73
N SER A 129 11.23 17.75 3.32
CA SER A 129 12.52 18.32 2.94
C SER A 129 13.47 17.31 2.26
N VAL A 130 13.05 16.04 2.17
CA VAL A 130 13.88 14.93 1.67
C VAL A 130 13.47 14.50 0.28
N VAL A 131 12.17 14.58 -0.04
CA VAL A 131 11.64 14.13 -1.33
C VAL A 131 11.80 15.23 -2.38
N GLY A 132 12.49 14.89 -3.46
CA GLY A 132 12.64 15.76 -4.63
C GLY A 132 11.73 15.32 -5.79
N PRO A 133 11.82 16.01 -6.94
CA PRO A 133 11.10 15.60 -8.13
C PRO A 133 11.43 14.17 -8.52
N PRO A 134 10.44 13.33 -8.89
CA PRO A 134 10.67 11.94 -9.25
C PRO A 134 11.54 11.84 -10.52
N ARG A 135 12.53 10.95 -10.49
CA ARG A 135 13.42 10.68 -11.62
C ARG A 135 13.01 9.44 -12.41
N HIS A 136 12.31 8.52 -11.77
CA HIS A 136 11.82 7.25 -12.34
C HIS A 136 10.64 6.71 -11.53
N LEU A 137 9.96 5.73 -12.09
CA LEU A 137 8.89 5.02 -11.38
C LEU A 137 9.49 4.00 -10.43
N GLN A 138 9.05 4.02 -9.17
CA GLN A 138 9.44 3.05 -8.15
C GLN A 138 8.80 1.69 -8.41
N TRP A 139 7.50 1.69 -8.73
CA TRP A 139 6.72 0.49 -9.03
C TRP A 139 5.51 0.83 -9.91
N VAL A 140 4.94 -0.21 -10.52
CA VAL A 140 3.69 -0.10 -11.29
C VAL A 140 2.73 -1.16 -10.75
N GLY A 141 1.57 -0.72 -10.27
CA GLY A 141 0.53 -1.58 -9.69
C GLY A 141 -0.65 -1.84 -10.60
N SER A 142 -1.46 -2.83 -10.22
CA SER A 142 -2.77 -3.09 -10.84
C SER A 142 -3.85 -2.14 -10.29
N PRO A 143 -4.90 -1.85 -11.08
CA PRO A 143 -5.07 -2.20 -12.49
C PRO A 143 -4.13 -1.36 -13.37
N ARG A 144 -3.59 -1.98 -14.42
CA ARG A 144 -2.68 -1.30 -15.36
C ARG A 144 -3.30 -0.05 -15.99
N TRP A 145 -4.62 -0.05 -16.14
CA TRP A 145 -5.40 1.03 -16.73
C TRP A 145 -6.57 1.34 -15.82
N SER A 146 -6.86 2.62 -15.60
CA SER A 146 -8.11 3.05 -14.97
C SER A 146 -9.31 2.61 -15.81
N ARG A 147 -10.49 2.47 -15.19
CA ARG A 147 -11.70 2.06 -15.90
C ARG A 147 -12.02 3.00 -17.05
N HIS A 148 -12.01 4.28 -16.78
CA HIS A 148 -12.05 5.36 -17.77
C HIS A 148 -11.69 6.70 -17.10
N HIS A 149 -11.47 7.73 -17.90
CA HIS A 149 -11.07 9.07 -17.44
C HIS A 149 -11.71 10.19 -18.29
N ASP A 150 -12.53 9.82 -19.25
CA ASP A 150 -13.17 10.76 -20.17
C ASP A 150 -14.38 11.47 -19.54
N ARG A 151 -14.96 10.95 -18.46
CA ARG A 151 -16.04 11.57 -17.70
C ARG A 151 -15.65 11.87 -16.25
N MET A 152 -15.34 10.85 -15.48
CA MET A 152 -14.92 11.00 -14.08
C MET A 152 -13.70 10.15 -13.80
N ALA A 153 -12.85 10.59 -12.91
CA ALA A 153 -11.72 9.79 -12.47
C ALA A 153 -12.20 8.47 -11.85
N SER A 154 -11.53 7.37 -12.19
CA SER A 154 -11.78 6.09 -11.54
C SER A 154 -11.29 6.05 -10.10
N MET A 155 -10.52 7.06 -9.67
CA MET A 155 -10.06 7.24 -8.30
C MET A 155 -10.70 8.50 -7.71
N SER A 156 -11.39 8.37 -6.57
CA SER A 156 -12.13 9.47 -5.95
C SER A 156 -11.47 10.08 -4.72
N ALA A 157 -10.57 9.35 -4.06
CA ALA A 157 -9.82 9.84 -2.90
C ALA A 157 -8.46 9.16 -2.83
N LEU A 158 -7.45 9.87 -2.32
CA LEU A 158 -6.10 9.31 -2.07
C LEU A 158 -5.46 10.05 -0.91
N VAL A 159 -4.95 9.29 0.06
CA VAL A 159 -4.21 9.79 1.23
C VAL A 159 -3.06 8.82 1.55
N ALA A 160 -2.08 9.27 2.33
CA ALA A 160 -0.91 8.47 2.67
C ALA A 160 -0.51 8.67 4.13
N SER A 161 -0.21 7.59 4.84
CA SER A 161 0.37 7.63 6.18
C SER A 161 1.06 6.31 6.54
N GLY A 162 2.06 6.38 7.38
CA GLY A 162 2.75 5.20 7.91
C GLY A 162 3.39 4.31 6.84
N GLY A 163 3.85 4.89 5.73
CA GLY A 163 4.42 4.13 4.60
C GLY A 163 3.38 3.37 3.78
N LYS A 164 2.12 3.73 3.88
CA LYS A 164 1.00 3.16 3.13
C LYS A 164 0.28 4.25 2.35
N ILE A 165 -0.31 3.86 1.22
CA ILE A 165 -1.26 4.69 0.49
C ILE A 165 -2.65 4.05 0.57
N PHE A 166 -3.65 4.90 0.79
CA PHE A 166 -5.04 4.52 0.87
C PHE A 166 -5.82 5.30 -0.18
N TYR A 167 -6.61 4.61 -0.97
CA TYR A 167 -7.37 5.27 -2.03
C TYR A 167 -8.65 4.52 -2.34
N ILE A 168 -9.63 5.27 -2.84
CA ILE A 168 -10.92 4.74 -3.26
C ILE A 168 -10.94 4.71 -4.79
N MET A 169 -11.11 3.52 -5.37
CA MET A 169 -11.05 3.30 -6.79
C MET A 169 -12.20 2.45 -7.31
N ASP A 170 -12.70 2.77 -8.50
CA ASP A 170 -13.62 1.92 -9.24
C ASP A 170 -12.84 0.82 -9.98
N GLU A 171 -13.00 -0.41 -9.52
CA GLU A 171 -12.46 -1.63 -10.15
C GLU A 171 -13.51 -2.33 -11.04
N GLY A 172 -14.58 -1.64 -11.45
CA GLY A 172 -15.59 -2.18 -12.35
C GLY A 172 -15.08 -2.48 -13.75
N SER A 173 -15.95 -3.08 -14.58
CA SER A 173 -15.60 -3.48 -15.94
C SER A 173 -15.24 -2.29 -16.82
N ARG A 174 -14.19 -2.45 -17.62
CA ARG A 174 -13.74 -1.46 -18.62
C ARG A 174 -14.47 -1.54 -19.95
N ILE A 175 -15.31 -2.56 -20.14
CA ILE A 175 -15.99 -2.81 -21.42
C ILE A 175 -16.98 -1.69 -21.73
N SER A 176 -17.71 -1.21 -20.73
CA SER A 176 -18.68 -0.12 -20.89
C SER A 176 -18.82 0.68 -19.60
N ILE A 177 -18.94 2.00 -19.74
CA ILE A 177 -19.29 2.93 -18.66
C ILE A 177 -20.68 2.65 -18.08
N GLN A 178 -21.59 2.05 -18.85
CA GLN A 178 -22.95 1.73 -18.42
C GLN A 178 -23.00 0.55 -17.45
N LEU A 179 -21.95 -0.27 -17.40
CA LEU A 179 -21.86 -1.34 -16.41
C LEU A 179 -21.69 -0.74 -15.00
N PRO A 180 -22.24 -1.39 -13.97
CA PRO A 180 -22.14 -0.89 -12.59
C PRO A 180 -20.70 -0.63 -12.16
N PRO A 181 -20.42 0.44 -11.42
CA PRO A 181 -19.13 0.64 -10.78
C PRO A 181 -18.90 -0.40 -9.68
N ARG A 182 -17.64 -0.64 -9.34
CA ARG A 182 -17.25 -1.47 -8.22
C ARG A 182 -16.22 -0.71 -7.37
N TRP A 183 -16.73 0.15 -6.55
CA TRP A 183 -15.89 0.99 -5.68
C TRP A 183 -15.26 0.18 -4.57
N THR A 184 -13.99 0.43 -4.35
CA THR A 184 -13.17 -0.31 -3.38
C THR A 184 -12.21 0.65 -2.72
N LEU A 185 -12.18 0.63 -1.40
CA LEU A 185 -11.08 1.23 -0.61
C LEU A 185 -9.92 0.24 -0.63
N ILE A 186 -8.76 0.72 -1.05
CA ILE A 186 -7.56 -0.10 -1.24
C ILE A 186 -6.43 0.48 -0.41
N CYS A 187 -5.74 -0.38 0.33
CA CYS A 187 -4.48 -0.06 0.99
C CYS A 187 -3.32 -0.76 0.28
N ARG A 188 -2.27 0.00 -0.02
CA ARG A 188 -1.01 -0.52 -0.56
C ARG A 188 0.18 -0.09 0.27
N ASP A 189 1.23 -0.87 0.24
CA ASP A 189 2.56 -0.41 0.61
C ASP A 189 2.99 0.70 -0.37
N ALA A 190 3.40 1.85 0.16
CA ALA A 190 3.75 3.02 -0.63
C ALA A 190 5.06 2.83 -1.43
N PHE A 191 5.95 1.96 -0.95
CA PHE A 191 7.29 1.80 -1.50
C PHE A 191 7.39 0.71 -2.57
N ASN A 192 6.54 -0.32 -2.51
CA ASN A 192 6.58 -1.44 -3.47
C ASN A 192 5.25 -1.74 -4.15
N GLY A 193 4.17 -1.05 -3.78
CA GLY A 193 2.86 -1.15 -4.42
C GLY A 193 2.08 -2.45 -4.12
N VAL A 194 2.55 -3.28 -3.20
CA VAL A 194 1.83 -4.50 -2.81
C VAL A 194 0.50 -4.13 -2.15
N ILE A 195 -0.59 -4.75 -2.59
CA ILE A 195 -1.90 -4.58 -1.97
C ILE A 195 -1.89 -5.28 -0.62
N LEU A 196 -2.11 -4.52 0.44
CA LEU A 196 -2.17 -5.02 1.81
C LEU A 196 -3.56 -5.54 2.14
N TRP A 197 -4.60 -4.78 1.77
CA TRP A 197 -6.00 -5.16 1.92
C TRP A 197 -6.92 -4.33 1.03
N LYS A 198 -8.15 -4.81 0.88
CA LYS A 198 -9.24 -4.15 0.16
C LYS A 198 -10.52 -4.22 0.98
N HIS A 199 -11.33 -3.18 0.89
CA HIS A 199 -12.65 -3.12 1.49
C HIS A 199 -13.67 -2.61 0.46
N PRO A 200 -14.77 -3.35 0.18
CA PRO A 200 -15.77 -2.90 -0.80
C PRO A 200 -16.56 -1.71 -0.25
N ILE A 201 -16.92 -0.80 -1.14
CA ILE A 201 -17.83 0.32 -0.89
C ILE A 201 -19.10 0.05 -1.70
N THR A 202 -20.24 0.01 -1.01
CA THR A 202 -21.49 -0.48 -1.62
C THR A 202 -22.22 0.58 -2.43
N ASP A 203 -22.20 1.82 -1.99
CA ASP A 203 -22.88 2.94 -2.61
C ASP A 203 -21.93 4.13 -2.64
N TRP A 204 -21.56 4.55 -3.84
CA TRP A 204 -20.63 5.64 -4.09
C TRP A 204 -21.07 6.44 -5.31
N GLN A 205 -20.18 7.07 -6.06
CA GLN A 205 -20.59 7.85 -7.22
C GLN A 205 -20.93 6.97 -8.43
N ASN A 206 -21.88 7.45 -9.25
CA ASN A 206 -22.26 6.85 -10.52
C ASN A 206 -21.53 7.55 -11.68
N HIS A 207 -20.89 6.79 -12.56
CA HIS A 207 -20.21 7.31 -13.75
C HIS A 207 -21.17 7.88 -14.83
N LEU A 208 -22.44 7.68 -14.71
CA LEU A 208 -23.46 8.31 -15.58
C LEU A 208 -23.81 9.75 -15.16
N TRP A 209 -23.16 10.24 -14.10
CA TRP A 209 -23.29 11.63 -13.68
C TRP A 209 -22.94 12.58 -14.83
N PRO A 210 -23.73 13.65 -15.07
CA PRO A 210 -23.54 14.53 -16.23
C PRO A 210 -22.27 15.37 -16.19
N LEU A 211 -21.66 15.53 -15.04
CA LEU A 211 -20.42 16.30 -14.87
C LEU A 211 -19.19 15.44 -15.20
N LYS A 212 -18.19 16.06 -15.81
CA LYS A 212 -16.90 15.40 -16.11
C LYS A 212 -15.98 15.25 -14.93
N SER A 213 -16.25 15.94 -13.83
CA SER A 213 -15.50 15.84 -12.57
C SER A 213 -16.40 15.28 -11.48
N GLY A 214 -15.86 14.45 -10.61
CA GLY A 214 -16.58 13.93 -9.46
C GLY A 214 -16.90 15.02 -8.44
N PRO A 215 -17.87 14.79 -7.56
CA PRO A 215 -18.17 15.69 -6.45
C PRO A 215 -16.96 15.85 -5.52
N THR A 216 -16.63 17.06 -5.17
CA THR A 216 -15.48 17.40 -4.32
C THR A 216 -15.58 16.84 -2.91
N GLN A 217 -16.80 16.62 -2.41
CA GLN A 217 -17.07 16.05 -1.10
C GLN A 217 -16.57 14.61 -0.95
N LEU A 218 -16.53 13.83 -2.03
CA LEU A 218 -16.13 12.43 -1.95
C LEU A 218 -14.67 12.27 -1.54
N THR A 219 -13.79 13.19 -1.97
CA THR A 219 -12.37 13.16 -1.62
C THR A 219 -12.12 13.41 -0.15
N ARG A 220 -13.03 14.09 0.54
CA ARG A 220 -12.93 14.50 1.95
C ARG A 220 -13.45 13.45 2.94
N ARG A 221 -13.97 12.32 2.41
CA ARG A 221 -14.54 11.21 3.19
C ARG A 221 -13.53 10.13 3.53
N LEU A 222 -12.24 10.38 3.32
CA LEU A 222 -11.14 9.48 3.64
C LEU A 222 -10.04 10.25 4.34
N VAL A 223 -9.75 9.87 5.57
CA VAL A 223 -8.68 10.42 6.40
C VAL A 223 -7.93 9.27 7.05
N VAL A 224 -6.62 9.42 7.21
CA VAL A 224 -5.79 8.39 7.83
C VAL A 224 -4.89 8.99 8.91
N THR A 225 -4.57 8.17 9.89
CA THR A 225 -3.46 8.37 10.82
C THR A 225 -2.46 7.22 10.64
N THR A 226 -1.41 7.20 11.43
CA THR A 226 -0.39 6.13 11.32
C THR A 226 -0.98 4.73 11.46
N ASP A 227 -2.00 4.56 12.30
CA ASP A 227 -2.57 3.27 12.69
C ASP A 227 -4.07 3.10 12.42
N ARG A 228 -4.74 4.17 11.95
CA ARG A 228 -6.20 4.18 11.72
C ARG A 228 -6.58 4.76 10.37
N VAL A 229 -7.70 4.28 9.84
CA VAL A 229 -8.38 4.82 8.66
C VAL A 229 -9.78 5.22 9.05
N TYR A 230 -10.17 6.43 8.76
CA TYR A 230 -11.50 6.99 8.99
C TYR A 230 -12.15 7.22 7.63
N VAL A 231 -13.29 6.59 7.39
CA VAL A 231 -13.93 6.60 6.07
C VAL A 231 -15.42 6.38 6.19
N THR A 232 -16.20 6.93 5.25
CA THR A 232 -17.56 6.46 5.02
C THR A 232 -17.51 5.34 3.97
N LEU A 233 -18.03 4.15 4.29
CA LEU A 233 -18.04 3.01 3.36
C LEU A 233 -19.28 3.00 2.46
N GLY A 234 -19.77 4.19 2.13
CA GLY A 234 -20.92 4.48 1.27
C GLY A 234 -21.34 5.94 1.42
N LEU A 235 -22.12 6.46 0.47
CA LEU A 235 -22.59 7.86 0.48
C LEU A 235 -23.40 8.19 1.74
N HIS A 236 -24.24 7.26 2.17
CA HIS A 236 -25.11 7.39 3.33
C HIS A 236 -24.65 6.56 4.52
N ALA A 237 -23.47 5.94 4.42
CA ALA A 237 -22.91 5.15 5.50
C ALA A 237 -22.38 6.06 6.64
N PRO A 238 -22.40 5.58 7.88
CA PRO A 238 -21.79 6.30 9.00
C PRO A 238 -20.26 6.28 8.89
N LEU A 239 -19.61 7.17 9.62
CA LEU A 239 -18.17 7.12 9.81
C LEU A 239 -17.76 5.75 10.35
N THR A 240 -16.78 5.14 9.73
CA THR A 240 -16.21 3.84 10.13
C THR A 240 -14.72 3.99 10.35
N GLU A 241 -14.24 3.46 11.46
CA GLU A 241 -12.82 3.36 11.80
C GLU A 241 -12.30 1.97 11.47
N LEU A 242 -11.19 1.92 10.75
CA LEU A 242 -10.51 0.67 10.37
C LEU A 242 -9.08 0.68 10.91
N ASP A 243 -8.58 -0.49 11.22
CA ASP A 243 -7.15 -0.72 11.47
C ASP A 243 -6.36 -0.53 10.17
N ALA A 244 -5.37 0.37 10.16
CA ALA A 244 -4.65 0.72 8.96
C ALA A 244 -3.77 -0.42 8.39
N VAL A 245 -3.39 -1.40 9.21
CA VAL A 245 -2.54 -2.53 8.81
C VAL A 245 -3.37 -3.67 8.21
N THR A 246 -4.52 -3.96 8.83
CA THR A 246 -5.33 -5.15 8.49
C THR A 246 -6.58 -4.84 7.70
N GLY A 247 -7.06 -3.59 7.72
CA GLY A 247 -8.34 -3.19 7.13
C GLY A 247 -9.56 -3.66 7.92
N LYS A 248 -9.38 -4.23 9.12
CA LYS A 248 -10.50 -4.65 9.96
C LYS A 248 -11.26 -3.46 10.49
N VAL A 249 -12.59 -3.52 10.47
CA VAL A 249 -13.46 -2.56 11.13
C VAL A 249 -13.24 -2.65 12.64
N LEU A 250 -12.90 -1.53 13.25
CA LEU A 250 -12.72 -1.40 14.69
C LEU A 250 -13.97 -0.82 15.34
N GLN A 251 -14.54 0.22 14.71
CA GLN A 251 -15.70 0.93 15.23
C GLN A 251 -16.52 1.55 14.09
N THR A 252 -17.82 1.66 14.32
CA THR A 252 -18.74 2.45 13.51
C THR A 252 -19.41 3.48 14.41
N TYR A 253 -19.40 4.73 14.00
CA TYR A 253 -19.90 5.84 14.80
C TYR A 253 -21.36 6.10 14.44
N GLU A 254 -22.27 5.63 15.29
CA GLU A 254 -23.70 5.83 15.10
C GLU A 254 -24.07 7.34 15.11
N GLY A 255 -25.09 7.71 14.34
CA GLY A 255 -25.53 9.09 14.21
C GLY A 255 -24.70 9.98 13.27
N THR A 256 -23.71 9.38 12.57
CA THR A 256 -22.84 10.12 11.62
C THR A 256 -23.13 9.76 10.17
N LYS A 257 -24.32 9.25 9.87
CA LYS A 257 -24.75 9.01 8.48
C LYS A 257 -24.69 10.30 7.67
N THR A 258 -24.46 10.19 6.37
CA THR A 258 -24.35 11.34 5.46
C THR A 258 -23.18 12.31 5.79
N THR A 259 -22.12 11.82 6.42
CA THR A 259 -20.90 12.60 6.61
C THR A 259 -20.27 12.96 5.27
N GLU A 260 -20.04 14.24 5.02
CA GLU A 260 -19.45 14.77 3.79
C GLU A 260 -17.98 15.15 3.94
N GLU A 261 -17.55 15.50 5.13
CA GLU A 261 -16.16 15.82 5.43
C GLU A 261 -15.75 15.26 6.78
N ILE A 262 -14.54 14.71 6.81
CA ILE A 262 -13.89 14.20 8.02
C ILE A 262 -12.62 15.00 8.23
N ILE A 263 -12.46 15.58 9.43
CA ILE A 263 -11.21 16.18 9.88
C ILE A 263 -10.82 15.52 11.18
N THR A 264 -9.61 15.04 11.26
CA THR A 264 -9.05 14.39 12.46
C THR A 264 -7.84 15.18 12.95
N GLN A 265 -7.90 15.67 14.18
CA GLN A 265 -6.81 16.40 14.79
C GLN A 265 -6.70 16.07 16.30
N ASN A 266 -5.50 15.70 16.73
CA ASN A 266 -5.21 15.41 18.14
C ASN A 266 -6.18 14.40 18.77
N GLY A 267 -6.58 13.35 18.02
CA GLY A 267 -7.51 12.32 18.48
C GLY A 267 -8.98 12.74 18.52
N THR A 268 -9.30 13.95 18.07
CA THR A 268 -10.68 14.46 17.95
C THR A 268 -11.11 14.42 16.48
N HIS A 269 -12.33 13.97 16.23
CA HIS A 269 -12.95 13.96 14.90
C HIS A 269 -13.99 15.07 14.80
N TYR A 270 -13.83 15.89 13.78
CA TYR A 270 -14.81 16.91 13.39
C TYR A 270 -15.46 16.45 12.10
N LEU A 271 -16.78 16.40 12.07
CA LEU A 271 -17.54 15.88 10.96
C LEU A 271 -18.49 16.94 10.43
N LEU A 272 -18.48 17.15 9.12
CA LEU A 272 -19.57 17.84 8.45
C LEU A 272 -20.60 16.78 8.08
N VAL A 273 -21.75 16.81 8.74
CA VAL A 273 -22.87 15.89 8.52
C VAL A 273 -24.01 16.65 7.86
N ASN A 274 -24.46 16.14 6.71
CA ASN A 274 -25.60 16.70 6.02
C ASN A 274 -26.88 15.95 6.49
N ASP A 275 -27.85 16.66 7.01
CA ASP A 275 -29.13 16.14 7.49
C ASP A 275 -30.22 16.08 6.38
N GLY A 276 -29.88 16.56 5.18
CA GLY A 276 -30.73 16.50 3.98
C GLY A 276 -30.32 15.44 2.97
N GLU A 277 -30.97 15.43 1.82
CA GLU A 277 -30.51 14.64 0.68
C GLU A 277 -29.24 15.24 0.12
N THR A 278 -28.18 14.41 -0.01
CA THR A 278 -26.93 14.84 -0.67
C THR A 278 -27.21 15.05 -2.16
N GLU A 279 -26.79 16.16 -2.73
CA GLU A 279 -26.90 16.44 -4.19
C GLU A 279 -26.19 15.37 -5.05
N VAL A 280 -25.25 14.65 -4.44
CA VAL A 280 -24.51 13.54 -5.07
C VAL A 280 -25.38 12.33 -5.36
N ALA A 281 -26.51 12.18 -4.66
CA ALA A 281 -27.42 11.05 -4.82
C ALA A 281 -28.52 11.27 -5.89
N ARG A 282 -28.55 12.44 -6.52
CA ARG A 282 -29.56 12.82 -7.54
C ARG A 282 -29.03 12.56 -8.96
#